data_e2e36896287077545fdaa30d67bb726d
#
_entry.id   e2e36896287077545fdaa30d67bb726d
#
_cell.length_a   1.000
_cell.length_b   1.000
_cell.length_c   1.000
_cell.angle_alpha   90.00
_cell.angle_beta   90.00
_cell.angle_gamma   90.00
#
_symmetry.space_group_name_H-M   'P 1'
#
loop_
_entity.id
_entity.type
_entity.pdbx_description
1 polymer ?
#
loop_
_entity_poly.entity_id
_entity_poly.type
_entity_poly.pdbx_seq_one_letter_code
_entity_poly.pdbx_strand_id
1 'polypeptide(L)'
;MKLQATFEELNNFISEKTPVKGLSLSYCAADTAAVSYTVNILGLLSPSISAKVRIASIEGSRVTAEADAGLVGRWILNIAKKRLIEKAPKGLIESFEGRQAVLNLSAIPELKTVFDGIAVNGLSFTEGGVCIDASMK
;
A
#
# COMPACT_ATOMS: atom_id res chain seq x y z
N MET A 1 -0.78 -5.96 -21.73
CA MET A 1 0.39 -5.08 -21.56
C MET A 1 0.92 -5.15 -20.15
N LYS A 2 2.15 -4.81 -19.96
CA LYS A 2 2.76 -4.78 -18.63
C LYS A 2 3.10 -3.35 -18.26
N LEU A 3 2.67 -2.94 -17.08
CA LEU A 3 3.01 -1.66 -16.49
C LEU A 3 3.98 -1.92 -15.33
N GLN A 4 5.03 -1.13 -15.26
CA GLN A 4 6.06 -1.31 -14.24
C GLN A 4 6.37 0.01 -13.56
N ALA A 5 6.63 -0.07 -12.26
CA ALA A 5 7.12 1.06 -11.48
C ALA A 5 8.19 0.55 -10.51
N THR A 6 9.25 1.32 -10.33
CA THR A 6 10.28 0.98 -9.35
C THR A 6 9.77 1.29 -7.94
N PHE A 7 10.39 0.69 -6.93
CA PHE A 7 10.05 1.04 -5.54
C PHE A 7 10.38 2.50 -5.24
N GLU A 8 11.44 3.04 -5.85
CA GLU A 8 11.75 4.45 -5.72
C GLU A 8 10.62 5.33 -6.25
N GLU A 9 10.09 5.01 -7.44
CA GLU A 9 8.95 5.73 -8.02
C GLU A 9 7.71 5.60 -7.16
N LEU A 10 7.42 4.40 -6.64
CA LEU A 10 6.27 4.17 -5.75
C LEU A 10 6.40 4.96 -4.45
N ASN A 11 7.57 4.93 -3.82
CA ASN A 11 7.82 5.65 -2.58
C ASN A 11 7.71 7.16 -2.77
N ASN A 12 8.23 7.68 -3.89
CA ASN A 12 8.11 9.09 -4.24
C ASN A 12 6.65 9.46 -4.49
N PHE A 13 5.90 8.62 -5.19
CA PHE A 13 4.47 8.85 -5.45
C PHE A 13 3.68 8.94 -4.14
N ILE A 14 3.90 8.00 -3.22
CA ILE A 14 3.22 7.99 -1.92
C ILE A 14 3.56 9.27 -1.14
N SER A 15 4.83 9.65 -1.13
CA SER A 15 5.31 10.83 -0.41
C SER A 15 4.75 12.13 -0.97
N GLU A 16 4.63 12.24 -2.30
CA GLU A 16 4.20 13.47 -2.98
C GLU A 16 2.69 13.57 -3.14
N LYS A 17 2.01 12.45 -3.40
CA LYS A 17 0.59 12.45 -3.79
C LYS A 17 -0.36 12.06 -2.67
N THR A 18 0.17 11.65 -1.53
CA THR A 18 -0.66 11.32 -0.36
C THR A 18 -0.13 12.06 0.87
N PRO A 19 -1.00 12.33 1.86
CA PRO A 19 -0.55 12.92 3.12
C PRO A 19 0.12 11.89 4.06
N VAL A 20 0.29 10.65 3.62
CA VAL A 20 0.94 9.61 4.40
C VAL A 20 2.45 9.81 4.31
N LYS A 21 3.09 10.08 5.45
CA LYS A 21 4.53 10.28 5.54
C LYS A 21 5.17 9.15 6.33
N GLY A 22 6.44 8.88 6.04
CA GLY A 22 7.20 7.85 6.76
C GLY A 22 6.91 6.43 6.29
N LEU A 23 6.18 6.25 5.19
CA LEU A 23 5.89 4.95 4.61
C LEU A 23 6.87 4.65 3.48
N SER A 24 7.46 3.47 3.49
CA SER A 24 8.31 3.01 2.39
C SER A 24 8.04 1.55 2.08
N LEU A 25 8.17 1.21 0.80
CA LEU A 25 7.97 -0.14 0.28
C LEU A 25 9.27 -0.69 -0.27
N SER A 26 9.47 -1.99 -0.10
CA SER A 26 10.60 -2.72 -0.69
C SER A 26 10.19 -4.15 -1.03
N TYR A 27 11.06 -4.87 -1.71
CA TYR A 27 10.79 -6.23 -2.16
C TYR A 27 10.83 -7.23 -1.00
N CYS A 28 9.90 -8.17 -1.00
CA CYS A 28 9.93 -9.34 -0.12
C CYS A 28 9.74 -10.64 -0.93
N ALA A 29 8.67 -10.72 -1.70
CA ALA A 29 8.35 -11.88 -2.53
C ALA A 29 7.46 -11.43 -3.70
N ALA A 30 7.15 -12.35 -4.62
CA ALA A 30 6.34 -12.01 -5.81
C ALA A 30 4.96 -11.44 -5.47
N ASP A 31 4.35 -11.87 -4.37
CA ASP A 31 3.04 -11.41 -3.91
C ASP A 31 3.11 -10.53 -2.65
N THR A 32 4.30 -10.24 -2.16
CA THR A 32 4.49 -9.61 -0.86
C THR A 32 5.51 -8.49 -0.95
N ALA A 33 5.13 -7.31 -0.46
CA ALA A 33 6.04 -6.19 -0.27
C ALA A 33 6.38 -6.04 1.20
N ALA A 34 7.61 -5.63 1.48
CA ALA A 34 8.00 -5.21 2.81
C ALA A 34 7.65 -3.74 2.98
N VAL A 35 6.95 -3.40 4.05
CA VAL A 35 6.49 -2.05 4.33
C VAL A 35 7.12 -1.59 5.62
N SER A 36 7.73 -0.41 5.60
CA SER A 36 8.24 0.26 6.81
C SER A 36 7.43 1.54 7.03
N TYR A 37 6.94 1.72 8.22
CA TYR A 37 6.15 2.89 8.58
C TYR A 37 6.65 3.45 9.91
N THR A 38 6.96 4.74 9.91
CA THR A 38 7.38 5.45 11.13
C THR A 38 6.19 6.19 11.71
N VAL A 39 5.85 5.87 12.94
CA VAL A 39 4.73 6.48 13.67
C VAL A 39 5.27 7.43 14.73
N ASN A 40 4.81 8.68 14.70
CA ASN A 40 5.16 9.65 15.73
C ASN A 40 4.13 9.56 16.87
N ILE A 41 4.59 9.10 18.03
CA ILE A 41 3.75 8.97 19.22
C ILE A 41 4.10 10.09 20.20
N LEU A 42 3.12 10.98 20.46
CA LEU A 42 3.24 12.07 21.43
C LEU A 42 4.41 13.04 21.18
N GLY A 43 5.00 13.02 19.98
CA GLY A 43 6.14 13.85 19.65
C GLY A 43 7.46 13.45 20.30
N LEU A 44 7.47 12.42 21.15
CA LEU A 44 8.64 11.98 21.92
C LEU A 44 9.24 10.70 21.37
N LEU A 45 8.41 9.85 20.78
CA LEU A 45 8.82 8.56 20.24
C LEU A 45 8.39 8.46 18.79
N SER A 46 9.28 7.96 17.96
CA SER A 46 8.99 7.72 16.54
C SER A 46 9.34 6.27 16.17
N PRO A 47 8.63 5.29 16.74
CA PRO A 47 8.92 3.90 16.42
C PRO A 47 8.59 3.59 14.97
N SER A 48 9.43 2.76 14.36
CA SER A 48 9.17 2.21 13.04
C SER A 48 8.59 0.82 13.17
N ILE A 49 7.53 0.56 12.42
CA ILE A 49 7.00 -0.79 12.26
C ILE A 49 7.41 -1.31 10.89
N SER A 50 7.89 -2.54 10.84
CA SER A 50 8.12 -3.25 9.60
C SER A 50 7.12 -4.38 9.50
N ALA A 51 6.41 -4.43 8.40
CA ALA A 51 5.39 -5.44 8.15
C ALA A 51 5.59 -6.02 6.76
N LYS A 52 5.16 -7.27 6.59
CA LYS A 52 5.05 -7.88 5.26
C LYS A 52 3.59 -7.73 4.83
N VAL A 53 3.40 -7.16 3.66
CA VAL A 53 2.06 -6.95 3.10
C VAL A 53 1.91 -7.82 1.87
N ARG A 54 1.05 -8.82 1.96
CA ARG A 54 0.75 -9.74 0.87
C ARG A 54 -0.50 -9.26 0.13
N ILE A 55 -0.42 -9.24 -1.18
CA ILE A 55 -1.58 -8.92 -2.01
C ILE A 55 -2.40 -10.20 -2.16
N ALA A 56 -3.56 -10.24 -1.51
CA ALA A 56 -4.44 -11.39 -1.54
C ALA A 56 -5.25 -11.44 -2.84
N SER A 57 -5.72 -10.29 -3.31
CA SER A 57 -6.47 -10.21 -4.56
C SER A 57 -6.45 -8.78 -5.10
N ILE A 58 -6.70 -8.67 -6.39
CA ILE A 58 -6.90 -7.39 -7.04
C ILE A 58 -8.06 -7.54 -8.02
N GLU A 59 -9.07 -6.68 -7.87
CA GLU A 59 -10.25 -6.66 -8.72
C GLU A 59 -10.55 -5.22 -9.15
N GLY A 60 -10.29 -4.92 -10.42
CA GLY A 60 -10.37 -3.55 -10.91
C GLY A 60 -9.38 -2.67 -10.16
N SER A 61 -9.85 -1.64 -9.47
CA SER A 61 -9.02 -0.75 -8.64
C SER A 61 -8.99 -1.13 -7.16
N ARG A 62 -9.67 -2.20 -6.76
CA ARG A 62 -9.69 -2.68 -5.39
C ARG A 62 -8.61 -3.70 -5.15
N VAL A 63 -7.80 -3.46 -4.15
CA VAL A 63 -6.72 -4.35 -3.73
C VAL A 63 -7.02 -4.80 -2.31
N THR A 64 -7.05 -6.12 -2.12
CA THR A 64 -7.14 -6.72 -0.80
C THR A 64 -5.74 -7.15 -0.38
N ALA A 65 -5.27 -6.63 0.74
CA ALA A 65 -3.93 -6.87 1.25
C ALA A 65 -3.98 -7.40 2.67
N GLU A 66 -3.04 -8.26 3.02
CA GLU A 66 -2.87 -8.79 4.37
C GLU A 66 -1.53 -8.32 4.93
N ALA A 67 -1.56 -7.71 6.12
CA ALA A 67 -0.36 -7.24 6.79
C ALA A 67 0.06 -8.20 7.90
N ASP A 68 1.34 -8.54 7.94
CA ASP A 68 1.93 -9.34 9.01
C ASP A 68 3.08 -8.55 9.64
N ALA A 69 2.82 -8.05 10.84
CA ALA A 69 3.78 -7.25 11.62
C ALA A 69 4.39 -8.03 12.79
N GLY A 70 4.00 -9.30 12.95
CA GLY A 70 4.43 -10.12 14.09
C GLY A 70 3.78 -9.68 15.41
N LEU A 71 4.13 -10.38 16.50
CA LEU A 71 3.52 -10.12 17.81
C LEU A 71 3.89 -8.75 18.37
N VAL A 72 5.15 -8.38 18.25
CA VAL A 72 5.64 -7.09 18.78
C VAL A 72 5.07 -5.93 17.98
N GLY A 73 4.87 -6.11 16.68
CA GLY A 73 4.36 -5.06 15.81
C GLY A 73 2.85 -4.82 15.92
N ARG A 74 2.08 -5.74 16.52
CA ARG A 74 0.61 -5.64 16.57
C ARG A 74 0.13 -4.38 17.29
N TRP A 75 0.74 -4.06 18.42
CA TRP A 75 0.39 -2.87 19.15
C TRP A 75 0.66 -1.60 18.34
N ILE A 76 1.84 -1.53 17.72
CA ILE A 76 2.21 -0.39 16.87
C ILE A 76 1.31 -0.36 15.64
N LEU A 77 0.97 -1.53 15.08
CA LEU A 77 0.07 -1.61 13.93
C LEU A 77 -1.31 -1.03 14.25
N ASN A 78 -1.84 -1.27 15.45
CA ASN A 78 -3.14 -0.70 15.84
C ASN A 78 -3.09 0.83 15.90
N ILE A 79 -1.99 1.40 16.34
CA ILE A 79 -1.79 2.86 16.32
C ILE A 79 -1.65 3.32 14.87
N ALA A 80 -0.87 2.61 14.07
CA ALA A 80 -0.64 2.95 12.67
C ALA A 80 -1.93 2.91 11.85
N LYS A 81 -2.84 1.94 12.10
CA LYS A 81 -4.14 1.88 11.43
C LYS A 81 -4.91 3.20 11.55
N LYS A 82 -5.01 3.73 12.77
CA LYS A 82 -5.72 4.98 13.01
C LYS A 82 -5.09 6.13 12.23
N ARG A 83 -3.76 6.21 12.26
CA ARG A 83 -3.02 7.25 11.56
C ARG A 83 -3.18 7.14 10.05
N LEU A 84 -3.10 5.91 9.52
CA LEU A 84 -3.27 5.66 8.09
C LEU A 84 -4.67 6.03 7.62
N ILE A 85 -5.70 5.65 8.37
CA ILE A 85 -7.09 5.98 8.03
C ILE A 85 -7.32 7.49 8.06
N GLU A 86 -6.78 8.18 9.07
CA GLU A 86 -6.91 9.63 9.19
C GLU A 86 -6.14 10.39 8.10
N LYS A 87 -4.96 9.90 7.72
CA LYS A 87 -4.06 10.59 6.77
C LYS A 87 -4.28 10.19 5.32
N ALA A 88 -4.87 9.03 5.06
CA ALA A 88 -5.07 8.56 3.70
C ALA A 88 -6.11 9.41 2.96
N PRO A 89 -6.01 9.52 1.63
CA PRO A 89 -7.06 10.15 0.83
C PRO A 89 -8.42 9.50 1.11
N LYS A 90 -9.46 10.33 1.13
CA LYS A 90 -10.82 9.85 1.40
C LYS A 90 -11.22 8.77 0.38
N GLY A 91 -11.69 7.63 0.89
CA GLY A 91 -12.13 6.51 0.06
C GLY A 91 -11.03 5.53 -0.32
N LEU A 92 -9.75 5.85 -0.06
CA LEU A 92 -8.65 4.93 -0.36
C LEU A 92 -8.72 3.67 0.48
N ILE A 93 -8.86 3.81 1.80
CA ILE A 93 -8.99 2.66 2.70
C ILE A 93 -10.47 2.41 2.92
N GLU A 94 -11.01 1.38 2.28
CA GLU A 94 -12.41 1.00 2.44
C GLU A 94 -12.65 0.25 3.74
N SER A 95 -11.70 -0.61 4.12
CA SER A 95 -11.74 -1.31 5.40
C SER A 95 -10.31 -1.67 5.84
N PHE A 96 -10.13 -1.78 7.14
CA PHE A 96 -8.88 -2.25 7.72
C PHE A 96 -9.23 -2.96 9.03
N GLU A 97 -9.50 -4.25 8.93
CA GLU A 97 -9.92 -5.08 10.06
C GLU A 97 -8.91 -6.20 10.29
N GLY A 98 -8.47 -6.33 11.54
CA GLY A 98 -7.45 -7.31 11.88
C GLY A 98 -6.17 -7.03 11.11
N ARG A 99 -5.77 -7.98 10.25
CA ARG A 99 -4.58 -7.87 9.41
C ARG A 99 -4.92 -7.61 7.94
N GLN A 100 -6.21 -7.47 7.61
CA GLN A 100 -6.66 -7.32 6.23
C GLN A 100 -7.11 -5.90 5.97
N ALA A 101 -6.64 -5.34 4.86
CA ALA A 101 -7.05 -4.03 4.38
C ALA A 101 -7.60 -4.15 2.96
N VAL A 102 -8.66 -3.40 2.67
CA VAL A 102 -9.20 -3.25 1.33
C VAL A 102 -8.96 -1.82 0.90
N LEU A 103 -8.22 -1.66 -0.19
CA LEU A 103 -7.85 -0.35 -0.73
C LEU A 103 -8.54 -0.13 -2.07
N ASN A 104 -9.10 1.05 -2.25
CA ASN A 104 -9.63 1.48 -3.55
C ASN A 104 -8.67 2.50 -4.15
N LEU A 105 -7.83 2.05 -5.09
CA LEU A 105 -6.81 2.89 -5.69
C LEU A 105 -7.40 4.02 -6.55
N SER A 106 -8.66 3.88 -6.99
CA SER A 106 -9.35 4.95 -7.71
C SER A 106 -9.67 6.16 -6.85
N ALA A 107 -9.51 6.07 -5.54
CA ALA A 107 -9.64 7.25 -4.67
C ALA A 107 -8.49 8.25 -4.86
N ILE A 108 -7.39 7.83 -5.48
CA ILE A 108 -6.29 8.70 -5.88
C ILE A 108 -6.56 9.15 -7.32
N PRO A 109 -6.80 10.46 -7.60
CA PRO A 109 -7.23 10.90 -8.93
C PRO A 109 -6.32 10.48 -10.07
N GLU A 110 -5.01 10.50 -9.89
CA GLU A 110 -4.05 10.09 -10.90
C GLU A 110 -4.20 8.62 -11.26
N LEU A 111 -4.49 7.77 -10.26
CA LEU A 111 -4.69 6.35 -10.48
C LEU A 111 -6.07 6.05 -11.05
N LYS A 112 -7.09 6.83 -10.67
CA LYS A 112 -8.44 6.69 -11.23
C LYS A 112 -8.40 6.79 -12.75
N THR A 113 -7.68 7.77 -13.28
CA THR A 113 -7.53 7.94 -14.73
C THR A 113 -6.93 6.70 -15.37
N VAL A 114 -5.93 6.09 -14.76
CA VAL A 114 -5.31 4.87 -15.25
C VAL A 114 -6.31 3.71 -15.22
N PHE A 115 -6.98 3.47 -14.10
CA PHE A 115 -7.92 2.36 -13.96
C PHE A 115 -9.19 2.51 -14.79
N ASP A 116 -9.55 3.74 -15.17
CA ASP A 116 -10.67 3.96 -16.10
C ASP A 116 -10.36 3.43 -17.50
N GLY A 117 -9.08 3.37 -17.86
CA GLY A 117 -8.65 2.95 -19.21
C GLY A 117 -8.13 1.53 -19.30
N ILE A 118 -7.87 0.84 -18.20
CA ILE A 118 -7.29 -0.50 -18.18
C ILE A 118 -8.05 -1.45 -17.27
N ALA A 119 -7.98 -2.74 -17.60
CA ALA A 119 -8.40 -3.81 -16.71
C ALA A 119 -7.14 -4.50 -16.17
N VAL A 120 -7.02 -4.64 -14.86
CA VAL A 120 -5.87 -5.28 -14.23
C VAL A 120 -6.10 -6.77 -14.14
N ASN A 121 -5.19 -7.55 -14.74
CA ASN A 121 -5.27 -9.01 -14.75
C ASN A 121 -4.41 -9.64 -13.65
N GLY A 122 -3.38 -8.95 -13.18
CA GLY A 122 -2.53 -9.44 -12.13
C GLY A 122 -1.54 -8.37 -11.66
N LEU A 123 -0.98 -8.60 -10.48
CA LEU A 123 0.02 -7.73 -9.88
C LEU A 123 1.08 -8.61 -9.22
N SER A 124 2.34 -8.28 -9.44
CA SER A 124 3.45 -8.98 -8.80
C SER A 124 4.55 -8.00 -8.45
N PHE A 125 5.37 -8.39 -7.48
CA PHE A 125 6.55 -7.63 -7.09
C PHE A 125 7.80 -8.30 -7.63
N THR A 126 8.78 -7.48 -7.97
CA THR A 126 10.14 -7.91 -8.33
C THR A 126 11.12 -7.16 -7.43
N GLU A 127 12.38 -7.53 -7.48
CA GLU A 127 13.41 -6.81 -6.71
C GLU A 127 13.46 -5.32 -7.04
N GLY A 128 13.11 -4.95 -8.27
CA GLY A 128 13.14 -3.56 -8.71
C GLY A 128 11.87 -2.79 -8.45
N GLY A 129 10.73 -3.45 -8.25
CA GLY A 129 9.47 -2.74 -8.06
C GLY A 129 8.24 -3.59 -8.27
N VAL A 130 7.17 -2.97 -8.77
CA VAL A 130 5.90 -3.62 -9.04
C VAL A 130 5.69 -3.79 -10.54
N CYS A 131 5.10 -4.92 -10.91
CA CYS A 131 4.69 -5.21 -12.28
C CYS A 131 3.18 -5.50 -12.30
N ILE A 132 2.44 -4.79 -13.13
CA ILE A 132 1.01 -4.98 -13.30
C ILE A 132 0.77 -5.51 -14.71
N ASP A 133 0.09 -6.65 -14.80
CA ASP A 133 -0.39 -7.19 -16.07
C ASP A 133 -1.79 -6.66 -16.30
N ALA A 134 -1.97 -5.95 -17.41
CA ALA A 134 -3.21 -5.24 -17.69
C ALA A 134 -3.58 -5.36 -19.17
N SER A 135 -4.86 -5.12 -19.46
CA SER A 135 -5.37 -5.01 -20.81
C SER A 135 -6.18 -3.73 -20.96
N MET A 136 -6.31 -3.23 -22.17
CA MET A 136 -7.15 -2.07 -22.45
C MET A 136 -8.62 -2.44 -22.24
N LYS A 137 -9.36 -1.55 -21.63
CA LYS A 137 -10.81 -1.69 -21.55
C LYS A 137 -11.47 -1.45 -22.89
#